data_038c52f645a38110210484b49cdb12c2
#
_entry.id   038c52f645a38110210484b49cdb12c2
#
_cell.length_a   1.000
_cell.length_b   1.000
_cell.length_c   1.000
_cell.angle_alpha   90.00
_cell.angle_beta   90.00
_cell.angle_gamma   90.00
#
_symmetry.space_group_name_H-M   'P 1'
#
loop_
_entity.id
_entity.type
_entity.pdbx_description
1 polymer ?
#
loop_
_entity_poly.entity_id
_entity_poly.type
_entity_poly.pdbx_seq_one_letter_code
_entity_poly.pdbx_strand_id
1 'polypeptide(L)'
;MLFLFMDIKVNKKGDLIMAYTLKAVTIRTNNSEEGIRKIGELWGDVLTGKLSLLADGVVPISQYSNYESDEKGDYDISIVGVEHNFFEDIEKEVEKRLYKKYEAVDENGNVEMCTKKAWENVWNDTHSGVLKRAFTVDFESSVPKEFSKDGKAHCYLYIAMK
;
A
#
# COMPACT_ATOMS: atom_id res chain seq x y z
N MET A 1 8.00 -3.33 -24.05
CA MET A 1 7.59 -2.79 -22.75
C MET A 1 8.81 -2.81 -21.84
N LEU A 2 9.34 -1.65 -21.51
CA LEU A 2 10.58 -1.54 -20.72
C LEU A 2 10.20 -1.72 -19.24
N PHE A 3 10.54 -2.88 -18.67
CA PHE A 3 10.47 -3.09 -17.22
C PHE A 3 11.65 -2.36 -16.60
N LEU A 4 11.40 -1.23 -15.96
CA LEU A 4 12.44 -0.58 -15.15
C LEU A 4 12.50 -1.31 -13.81
N PHE A 5 13.50 -2.17 -13.66
CA PHE A 5 13.90 -2.64 -12.34
C PHE A 5 14.48 -1.45 -11.58
N MET A 6 13.76 -0.91 -10.65
CA MET A 6 14.38 -0.03 -9.68
C MET A 6 15.01 -0.88 -8.59
N ASP A 7 16.31 -1.07 -8.68
CA ASP A 7 17.12 -1.48 -7.52
C ASP A 7 17.01 -0.39 -6.46
N ILE A 8 16.16 -0.61 -5.50
CA ILE A 8 16.05 0.30 -4.38
C ILE A 8 17.15 -0.06 -3.40
N LYS A 9 18.16 0.79 -3.35
CA LYS A 9 19.31 0.64 -2.45
C LYS A 9 18.89 0.88 -1.00
N VAL A 10 19.33 0.01 -0.12
CA VAL A 10 19.32 0.22 1.33
C VAL A 10 19.99 1.56 1.63
N ASN A 11 19.31 2.46 2.32
CA ASN A 11 19.96 3.67 2.78
C ASN A 11 20.95 3.33 3.91
N LYS A 12 21.87 4.25 4.22
CA LYS A 12 22.93 4.05 5.22
C LYS A 12 22.44 3.80 6.66
N LYS A 13 21.11 3.85 6.89
CA LYS A 13 20.50 3.57 8.20
C LYS A 13 19.89 2.17 8.30
N GLY A 14 20.02 1.32 7.28
CA GLY A 14 19.47 -0.04 7.29
C GLY A 14 17.97 -0.10 7.11
N ASP A 15 17.33 0.98 6.68
CA ASP A 15 15.91 0.97 6.32
C ASP A 15 15.74 0.10 5.09
N LEU A 16 14.96 -0.95 5.23
CA LEU A 16 14.64 -1.84 4.13
C LEU A 16 13.76 -1.09 3.15
N ILE A 17 14.35 -0.75 2.03
CA ILE A 17 13.61 -0.28 0.89
C ILE A 17 13.49 -1.48 -0.03
N MET A 18 12.26 -1.90 -0.27
CA MET A 18 11.90 -3.14 -0.91
C MET A 18 12.55 -3.35 -2.25
N ALA A 19 13.33 -4.41 -2.38
CA ALA A 19 14.14 -4.72 -3.56
C ALA A 19 13.35 -5.22 -4.77
N TYR A 20 12.01 -5.35 -4.70
CA TYR A 20 11.23 -6.05 -5.73
C TYR A 20 9.94 -5.33 -6.08
N THR A 21 10.05 -4.07 -6.54
CA THR A 21 8.88 -3.35 -7.04
C THR A 21 8.99 -3.13 -8.54
N LEU A 22 8.12 -3.78 -9.28
CA LEU A 22 7.82 -3.38 -10.64
C LEU A 22 6.89 -2.18 -10.56
N LYS A 23 7.46 -0.99 -10.66
CA LYS A 23 6.69 0.24 -10.65
C LYS A 23 5.88 0.34 -11.93
N ALA A 24 4.61 0.40 -11.74
CA ALA A 24 3.70 0.41 -12.84
C ALA A 24 3.21 1.79 -13.20
N VAL A 25 2.52 2.44 -12.27
CA VAL A 25 1.90 3.75 -12.47
C VAL A 25 1.97 4.53 -11.19
N THR A 26 2.26 5.82 -11.28
CA THR A 26 2.23 6.76 -10.16
C THR A 26 1.37 7.96 -10.53
N ILE A 27 0.51 8.37 -9.62
CA ILE A 27 -0.21 9.64 -9.70
C ILE A 27 0.02 10.47 -8.45
N ARG A 28 -0.03 11.79 -8.58
CA ARG A 28 -0.08 12.74 -7.47
C ARG A 28 -1.52 12.95 -7.06
N THR A 29 -1.85 12.78 -5.79
CA THR A 29 -3.22 12.86 -5.30
C THR A 29 -3.27 13.26 -3.82
N ASN A 30 -4.45 13.22 -3.23
CA ASN A 30 -4.70 13.51 -1.83
C ASN A 30 -5.95 12.78 -1.32
N ASN A 31 -6.31 13.00 -0.05
CA ASN A 31 -7.46 12.37 0.59
C ASN A 31 -8.77 13.16 0.40
N SER A 32 -8.84 14.12 -0.52
CA SER A 32 -10.11 14.73 -0.93
C SER A 32 -10.98 13.72 -1.67
N GLU A 33 -12.27 14.01 -1.79
CA GLU A 33 -13.20 13.19 -2.57
C GLU A 33 -12.71 12.97 -4.02
N GLU A 34 -12.24 14.03 -4.66
CA GLU A 34 -11.67 13.97 -6.01
C GLU A 34 -10.39 13.15 -6.05
N GLY A 35 -9.52 13.29 -5.05
CA GLY A 35 -8.28 12.51 -4.93
C GLY A 35 -8.54 11.03 -4.78
N ILE A 36 -9.49 10.66 -3.95
CA ILE A 36 -9.92 9.26 -3.75
C ILE A 36 -10.55 8.69 -5.03
N ARG A 37 -11.34 9.48 -5.75
CA ARG A 37 -11.90 9.08 -7.05
C ARG A 37 -10.79 8.73 -8.06
N LYS A 38 -9.75 9.54 -8.14
CA LYS A 38 -8.59 9.27 -9.00
C LYS A 38 -7.87 7.96 -8.65
N ILE A 39 -7.75 7.64 -7.37
CA ILE A 39 -7.18 6.37 -6.91
C ILE A 39 -8.04 5.20 -7.38
N GLY A 40 -9.35 5.31 -7.26
CA GLY A 40 -10.29 4.28 -7.74
C GLY A 40 -10.20 4.06 -9.25
N GLU A 41 -10.09 5.13 -10.04
CA GLU A 41 -9.90 5.05 -11.49
C GLU A 41 -8.58 4.37 -11.86
N LEU A 42 -7.51 4.71 -11.16
CA LEU A 42 -6.20 4.09 -11.38
C LEU A 42 -6.24 2.58 -11.15
N TRP A 43 -6.85 2.14 -10.06
CA TRP A 43 -7.05 0.73 -9.78
C TRP A 43 -7.97 0.05 -10.80
N GLY A 44 -9.02 0.73 -11.22
CA GLY A 44 -9.91 0.27 -12.29
C GLY A 44 -9.15 -0.01 -13.59
N ASP A 45 -8.24 0.87 -13.98
CA ASP A 45 -7.42 0.71 -15.17
C ASP A 45 -6.43 -0.47 -15.06
N VAL A 46 -5.90 -0.73 -13.89
CA VAL A 46 -5.06 -1.90 -13.63
C VAL A 46 -5.87 -3.19 -13.73
N LEU A 47 -6.99 -3.25 -13.03
CA LEU A 47 -7.81 -4.46 -12.94
C LEU A 47 -8.50 -4.81 -14.27
N THR A 48 -8.76 -3.84 -15.13
CA THR A 48 -9.35 -4.06 -16.47
C THR A 48 -8.32 -4.35 -17.56
N GLY A 49 -7.04 -4.43 -17.22
CA GLY A 49 -5.95 -4.73 -18.14
C GLY A 49 -5.54 -3.60 -19.08
N LYS A 50 -6.05 -2.37 -18.86
CA LYS A 50 -5.58 -1.19 -19.61
C LYS A 50 -4.11 -0.87 -19.31
N LEU A 51 -3.66 -1.24 -18.12
CA LEU A 51 -2.29 -1.16 -17.69
C LEU A 51 -1.82 -2.59 -17.43
N SER A 52 -1.00 -3.11 -18.30
CA SER A 52 -0.48 -4.46 -18.19
C SER A 52 0.64 -4.52 -17.15
N LEU A 53 0.28 -4.80 -15.91
CA LEU A 53 1.21 -4.76 -14.78
C LEU A 53 1.45 -6.11 -14.13
N LEU A 54 0.69 -7.12 -14.52
CA LEU A 54 0.65 -8.37 -13.79
C LEU A 54 1.33 -9.44 -14.62
N ALA A 55 2.56 -9.80 -14.24
CA ALA A 55 3.18 -11.06 -14.60
C ALA A 55 2.72 -12.16 -13.63
N ASP A 56 2.88 -13.42 -14.02
CA ASP A 56 2.61 -14.55 -13.12
C ASP A 56 3.46 -14.45 -11.84
N GLY A 57 2.83 -14.65 -10.70
CA GLY A 57 3.51 -14.60 -9.40
C GLY A 57 3.73 -13.19 -8.83
N VAL A 58 3.20 -12.17 -9.48
CA VAL A 58 3.27 -10.78 -9.03
C VAL A 58 1.93 -10.32 -8.49
N VAL A 59 1.94 -9.71 -7.31
CA VAL A 59 0.76 -9.17 -6.63
C VAL A 59 0.77 -7.64 -6.72
N PRO A 60 -0.30 -7.00 -7.21
CA PRO A 60 -0.39 -5.55 -7.20
C PRO A 60 -0.72 -5.04 -5.79
N ILE A 61 0.02 -4.04 -5.34
CA ILE A 61 -0.24 -3.32 -4.09
C ILE A 61 -0.15 -1.81 -4.32
N SER A 62 -0.71 -1.03 -3.41
CA SER A 62 -0.52 0.42 -3.37
C SER A 62 0.71 0.77 -2.54
N GLN A 63 1.53 1.68 -3.07
CA GLN A 63 2.61 2.31 -2.35
C GLN A 63 2.34 3.80 -2.26
N TYR A 64 2.31 4.33 -1.04
CA TYR A 64 2.15 5.75 -0.75
C TYR A 64 3.50 6.35 -0.40
N SER A 65 3.87 7.42 -1.06
CA SER A 65 5.19 8.03 -0.88
C SER A 65 5.17 9.53 -1.20
N ASN A 66 6.32 10.17 -1.03
CA ASN A 66 6.51 11.58 -1.38
C ASN A 66 5.41 12.48 -0.78
N TYR A 67 5.13 12.26 0.51
CA TYR A 67 4.15 13.06 1.25
C TYR A 67 4.62 14.52 1.34
N GLU A 68 3.73 15.44 1.00
CA GLU A 68 3.95 16.87 1.16
C GLU A 68 4.05 17.25 2.64
N SER A 69 3.20 16.68 3.46
CA SER A 69 3.13 16.94 4.90
C SER A 69 2.65 15.71 5.68
N ASP A 70 1.40 15.71 6.04
CA ASP A 70 0.67 14.65 6.74
C ASP A 70 -0.46 14.09 5.88
N GLU A 71 -1.48 13.49 6.50
CA GLU A 71 -2.66 12.94 5.80
C GLU A 71 -3.53 13.98 5.10
N LYS A 72 -3.30 15.27 5.34
CA LYS A 72 -4.04 16.38 4.72
C LYS A 72 -3.38 16.92 3.46
N GLY A 73 -2.08 16.65 3.30
CA GLY A 73 -1.31 17.08 2.14
C GLY A 73 -1.41 16.12 0.96
N ASP A 74 -0.78 16.51 -0.12
CA ASP A 74 -0.64 15.67 -1.30
C ASP A 74 0.41 14.59 -1.08
N TYR A 75 0.24 13.47 -1.78
CA TYR A 75 1.18 12.36 -1.81
C TYR A 75 1.16 11.68 -3.18
N ASP A 76 2.16 10.88 -3.43
CA ASP A 76 2.19 9.99 -4.58
C ASP A 76 1.60 8.63 -4.19
N ILE A 77 0.68 8.12 -4.99
CA ILE A 77 0.29 6.71 -4.96
C ILE A 77 0.81 6.02 -6.20
N SER A 78 1.49 4.91 -5.98
CA SER A 78 1.96 4.02 -7.05
C SER A 78 1.29 2.67 -6.88
N ILE A 79 0.82 2.10 -7.99
CA ILE A 79 0.51 0.68 -8.01
C ILE A 79 1.79 -0.03 -8.43
N VAL A 80 2.24 -0.94 -7.60
CA VAL A 80 3.49 -1.68 -7.78
C VAL A 80 3.21 -3.18 -7.76
N GLY A 81 3.92 -3.92 -8.58
CA GLY A 81 3.89 -5.38 -8.53
C GLY A 81 4.97 -5.88 -7.58
N VAL A 82 4.61 -6.73 -6.65
CA VAL A 82 5.54 -7.32 -5.69
C VAL A 82 5.50 -8.84 -5.75
N GLU A 83 6.63 -9.47 -5.50
CA GLU A 83 6.74 -10.91 -5.35
C GLU A 83 6.45 -11.33 -3.90
N HIS A 84 6.31 -12.62 -3.67
CA HIS A 84 5.94 -13.16 -2.36
C HIS A 84 6.91 -12.78 -1.24
N ASN A 85 8.19 -12.71 -1.52
CA ASN A 85 9.23 -12.34 -0.55
C ASN A 85 9.10 -10.89 -0.03
N PHE A 86 8.41 -10.01 -0.76
CA PHE A 86 8.07 -8.67 -0.26
C PHE A 86 7.34 -8.76 1.08
N PHE A 87 6.34 -9.63 1.18
CA PHE A 87 5.54 -9.76 2.40
C PHE A 87 6.35 -10.34 3.56
N GLU A 88 7.27 -11.24 3.29
CA GLU A 88 8.20 -11.74 4.31
C GLU A 88 9.14 -10.64 4.81
N ASP A 89 9.62 -9.81 3.91
CA ASP A 89 10.54 -8.72 4.27
C ASP A 89 9.84 -7.60 5.03
N ILE A 90 8.62 -7.19 4.64
CA ILE A 90 7.88 -6.15 5.38
C ILE A 90 7.48 -6.63 6.79
N GLU A 91 7.17 -7.92 6.96
CA GLU A 91 6.91 -8.48 8.30
C GLU A 91 8.14 -8.39 9.22
N LYS A 92 9.35 -8.56 8.68
CA LYS A 92 10.59 -8.35 9.45
C LYS A 92 10.74 -6.89 9.89
N GLU A 93 10.33 -5.93 9.05
CA GLU A 93 10.35 -4.51 9.41
C GLU A 93 9.29 -4.18 10.49
N VAL A 94 8.16 -4.88 10.49
CA VAL A 94 7.17 -4.79 11.58
C VAL A 94 7.77 -5.33 12.89
N GLU A 95 8.46 -6.46 12.86
CA GLU A 95 9.15 -7.02 14.03
C GLU A 95 10.22 -6.07 14.60
N LYS A 96 10.92 -5.35 13.74
CA LYS A 96 11.89 -4.31 14.12
C LYS A 96 11.25 -3.01 14.60
N ARG A 97 9.91 -2.90 14.56
CA ARG A 97 9.16 -1.68 14.91
C ARG A 97 9.44 -0.47 14.01
N LEU A 98 9.86 -0.71 12.79
CA LEU A 98 10.00 0.33 11.76
C LEU A 98 8.68 0.56 11.01
N TYR A 99 7.82 -0.44 11.02
CA TYR A 99 6.47 -0.41 10.48
C TYR A 99 5.45 -0.93 11.50
N LYS A 100 4.26 -0.37 11.48
CA LYS A 100 3.10 -0.92 12.18
C LYS A 100 2.14 -1.53 11.17
N LYS A 101 1.74 -2.76 11.40
CA LYS A 101 0.76 -3.46 10.58
C LYS A 101 -0.64 -3.22 11.10
N TYR A 102 -1.57 -2.91 10.20
CA TYR A 102 -3.00 -2.86 10.44
C TYR A 102 -3.70 -3.87 9.56
N GLU A 103 -4.69 -4.55 10.10
CA GLU A 103 -5.50 -5.52 9.38
C GLU A 103 -6.97 -5.16 9.54
N ALA A 104 -7.73 -5.29 8.47
CA ALA A 104 -9.18 -5.27 8.51
C ALA A 104 -9.74 -6.42 7.67
N VAL A 105 -10.90 -6.89 8.04
CA VAL A 105 -11.61 -7.98 7.37
C VAL A 105 -13.05 -7.55 7.13
N ASP A 106 -13.57 -7.84 5.95
CA ASP A 106 -14.99 -7.74 5.66
C ASP A 106 -15.57 -9.12 5.36
N GLU A 107 -16.49 -9.56 6.21
CA GLU A 107 -17.10 -10.89 6.15
C GLU A 107 -17.93 -11.12 4.88
N ASN A 108 -18.45 -10.04 4.30
CA ASN A 108 -19.27 -10.06 3.10
C ASN A 108 -18.44 -9.94 1.80
N GLY A 109 -17.12 -9.78 1.94
CA GLY A 109 -16.20 -9.67 0.82
C GLY A 109 -16.16 -8.29 0.17
N ASN A 110 -16.62 -7.23 0.85
CA ASN A 110 -16.53 -5.86 0.37
C ASN A 110 -15.14 -5.28 0.66
N VAL A 111 -14.26 -5.33 -0.34
CA VAL A 111 -12.87 -4.88 -0.20
C VAL A 111 -12.77 -3.36 0.03
N GLU A 112 -13.68 -2.58 -0.53
CA GLU A 112 -13.69 -1.13 -0.35
C GLU A 112 -14.00 -0.73 1.10
N MET A 113 -15.00 -1.38 1.71
CA MET A 113 -15.35 -1.19 3.12
C MET A 113 -14.21 -1.63 4.04
N CYS A 114 -13.58 -2.74 3.71
CA CYS A 114 -12.44 -3.29 4.42
C CYS A 114 -11.25 -2.31 4.43
N THR A 115 -10.91 -1.77 3.26
CA THR A 115 -9.84 -0.80 3.09
C THR A 115 -10.12 0.49 3.86
N LYS A 116 -11.35 1.00 3.76
CA LYS A 116 -11.78 2.18 4.52
C LYS A 116 -11.61 1.99 6.02
N LYS A 117 -12.07 0.87 6.55
CA LYS A 117 -11.94 0.55 7.98
C LYS A 117 -10.48 0.49 8.44
N ALA A 118 -9.61 -0.10 7.65
CA ALA A 118 -8.18 -0.17 7.96
C ALA A 118 -7.57 1.23 8.07
N TRP A 119 -7.85 2.10 7.11
CA TRP A 119 -7.36 3.48 7.13
C TRP A 119 -7.96 4.33 8.26
N GLU A 120 -9.22 4.15 8.59
CA GLU A 120 -9.84 4.81 9.75
C GLU A 120 -9.11 4.46 11.05
N ASN A 121 -8.69 3.22 11.22
CA ASN A 121 -7.89 2.80 12.38
C ASN A 121 -6.53 3.52 12.42
N VAL A 122 -5.86 3.65 11.27
CA VAL A 122 -4.60 4.40 11.17
C VAL A 122 -4.79 5.86 11.56
N TRP A 123 -5.82 6.51 11.03
CA TRP A 123 -6.10 7.91 11.32
C TRP A 123 -6.47 8.15 12.79
N ASN A 124 -7.28 7.28 13.38
CA ASN A 124 -7.63 7.35 14.80
C ASN A 124 -6.39 7.20 15.68
N ASP A 125 -5.53 6.25 15.41
CA ASP A 125 -4.28 6.05 16.16
C ASP A 125 -3.30 7.21 15.96
N THR A 126 -3.26 7.79 14.77
CA THR A 126 -2.45 8.98 14.48
C THR A 126 -2.93 10.18 15.29
N HIS A 127 -4.24 10.46 15.28
CA HIS A 127 -4.84 11.60 15.97
C HIS A 127 -4.78 11.46 17.48
N SER A 128 -4.87 10.25 18.02
CA SER A 128 -4.75 9.98 19.46
C SER A 128 -3.30 9.95 19.96
N GLY A 129 -2.32 9.99 19.08
CA GLY A 129 -0.90 9.93 19.41
C GLY A 129 -0.37 8.52 19.69
N VAL A 130 -1.18 7.47 19.52
CA VAL A 130 -0.77 6.07 19.65
C VAL A 130 0.19 5.68 18.53
N LEU A 131 -0.05 6.18 17.32
CA LEU A 131 0.79 5.97 16.16
C LEU A 131 1.52 7.26 15.80
N LYS A 132 2.84 7.20 15.74
CA LYS A 132 3.70 8.29 15.24
C LYS A 132 4.19 7.93 13.85
N ARG A 133 3.47 8.39 12.83
CA ARG A 133 3.80 8.12 11.43
C ARG A 133 5.05 8.87 10.99
N ALA A 134 5.87 8.22 10.20
CA ALA A 134 7.04 8.84 9.57
C ALA A 134 6.68 9.64 8.31
N PHE A 135 5.55 9.35 7.65
CA PHE A 135 5.15 9.93 6.36
C PHE A 135 6.24 9.81 5.29
N THR A 136 6.84 8.63 5.21
CA THR A 136 7.88 8.29 4.24
C THR A 136 7.31 7.39 3.15
N VAL A 137 7.18 6.09 3.42
CA VAL A 137 6.61 5.12 2.49
C VAL A 137 5.69 4.18 3.23
N ASP A 138 4.44 4.13 2.85
CA ASP A 138 3.44 3.21 3.39
C ASP A 138 2.96 2.27 2.29
N PHE A 139 2.47 1.09 2.68
CA PHE A 139 1.97 0.09 1.75
C PHE A 139 0.56 -0.38 2.12
N GLU A 140 -0.23 -0.66 1.10
CA GLU A 140 -1.58 -1.22 1.24
C GLU A 140 -1.73 -2.44 0.33
N SER A 141 -2.08 -3.56 0.94
CA SER A 141 -2.45 -4.78 0.22
C SER A 141 -3.92 -5.10 0.49
N SER A 142 -4.78 -4.86 -0.49
CA SER A 142 -6.20 -5.17 -0.43
C SER A 142 -6.47 -6.47 -1.20
N VAL A 143 -7.01 -7.47 -0.50
CA VAL A 143 -7.27 -8.80 -1.05
C VAL A 143 -8.77 -9.00 -1.19
N PRO A 144 -9.32 -8.99 -2.43
CA PRO A 144 -10.72 -9.31 -2.67
C PRO A 144 -11.04 -10.75 -2.28
N LYS A 145 -12.30 -11.02 -1.99
CA LYS A 145 -12.78 -12.36 -1.59
C LYS A 145 -12.43 -13.45 -2.60
N GLU A 146 -12.39 -13.12 -3.88
CA GLU A 146 -12.09 -14.05 -4.98
C GLU A 146 -10.65 -14.59 -4.91
N PHE A 147 -9.76 -13.86 -4.27
CA PHE A 147 -8.34 -14.22 -4.13
C PHE A 147 -7.95 -14.59 -2.70
N SER A 148 -8.91 -14.57 -1.77
CA SER A 148 -8.64 -14.95 -0.38
C SER A 148 -8.91 -16.44 -0.15
N LYS A 149 -8.21 -17.02 0.83
CA LYS A 149 -8.37 -18.44 1.19
C LYS A 149 -9.65 -18.72 1.98
N ASP A 150 -10.20 -17.70 2.63
CA ASP A 150 -11.36 -17.80 3.53
C ASP A 150 -12.66 -17.20 2.96
N GLY A 151 -12.64 -16.73 1.73
CA GLY A 151 -13.78 -16.10 1.06
C GLY A 151 -14.16 -14.71 1.57
N LYS A 152 -13.34 -14.11 2.41
CA LYS A 152 -13.53 -12.75 2.95
C LYS A 152 -12.64 -11.75 2.27
N ALA A 153 -12.97 -10.46 2.34
CA ALA A 153 -12.06 -9.41 1.92
C ALA A 153 -11.11 -9.06 3.07
N HIS A 154 -9.86 -8.84 2.74
CA HIS A 154 -8.83 -8.44 3.69
C HIS A 154 -8.11 -7.18 3.21
N CYS A 155 -7.73 -6.31 4.16
CA CYS A 155 -6.84 -5.19 3.89
C CYS A 155 -5.72 -5.19 4.92
N TYR A 156 -4.50 -5.13 4.43
CA TYR A 156 -3.29 -5.03 5.22
C TYR A 156 -2.61 -3.70 4.93
N LEU A 157 -2.39 -2.91 5.96
CA LEU A 157 -1.63 -1.66 5.87
C LEU A 157 -0.32 -1.80 6.63
N TYR A 158 0.73 -1.33 6.03
CA TYR A 158 2.06 -1.25 6.65
C TYR A 158 2.47 0.21 6.69
N ILE A 159 2.47 0.79 7.89
CA ILE A 159 2.64 2.21 8.13
C ILE A 159 4.01 2.46 8.74
N ALA A 160 4.81 3.27 8.05
CA ALA A 160 6.14 3.63 8.52
C ALA A 160 6.06 4.49 9.80
N MET A 161 6.85 4.14 10.80
CA MET A 161 6.90 4.82 12.09
C MET A 161 8.18 5.64 12.26
N LYS A 162 8.06 6.71 13.08
CA LYS A 162 9.22 7.48 13.57
C LYS A 162 10.00 6.70 14.60
#